data_56f69787ca6ef02b152d5793e053227d
#
_entry.id   56f69787ca6ef02b152d5793e053227d
#
_cell.length_a   1.000
_cell.length_b   1.000
_cell.length_c   1.000
_cell.angle_alpha   90.00
_cell.angle_beta   90.00
_cell.angle_gamma   90.00
#
_symmetry.space_group_name_H-M   'P 1'
#
loop_
_entity.id
_entity.type
_entity.pdbx_description
1 polymer ?
#
loop_
_entity_poly.entity_id
_entity_poly.type
_entity_poly.pdbx_seq_one_letter_code
_entity_poly.pdbx_strand_id
1 'polypeptide(L)'
;ASDVYKRQLLHTIETGMNTTGLCVLAPASDECYMAYAAHEAGDSHVVVYNLHTLAMVHVIPAHRSRVACLAFNAAGTVLATASEKGTVIRLFSVPSGRLLHQFRRGTYPARIFRMSFNVAGTILCVTSDSDTVHLFRVPAWTTPCDPNQALAQKKRRAWRSTSMVQTLGTYLPSSVTEMWEPTRDFAWLKLPRPGLRALAAVSYTHL
;
A
#
# COMPACT_ATOMS: atom_id res chain seq x y z
N ALA A 1 3.61 -24.55 10.60
CA ALA A 1 3.51 -24.63 12.06
C ALA A 1 4.90 -24.38 12.63
N SER A 2 5.17 -23.19 13.07
CA SER A 2 6.41 -22.88 13.74
C SER A 2 6.37 -23.54 15.12
N ASP A 3 7.34 -24.41 15.38
CA ASP A 3 7.51 -24.98 16.70
C ASP A 3 8.05 -23.88 17.62
N VAL A 4 7.16 -23.14 18.25
CA VAL A 4 7.46 -22.01 19.14
C VAL A 4 8.39 -22.45 20.28
N TYR A 5 8.41 -23.72 20.61
CA TYR A 5 9.22 -24.28 21.68
C TYR A 5 10.68 -24.52 21.28
N LYS A 6 10.97 -24.80 20.03
CA LYS A 6 12.34 -25.17 19.62
C LYS A 6 13.22 -24.01 19.19
N ARG A 7 12.63 -22.82 18.91
CA ARG A 7 13.37 -21.66 18.37
C ARG A 7 14.32 -22.03 17.21
N GLN A 8 13.88 -22.98 16.39
CA GLN A 8 14.69 -23.51 15.32
C GLN A 8 14.62 -22.61 14.10
N LEU A 9 15.75 -22.37 13.47
CA LEU A 9 15.81 -21.71 12.16
C LEU A 9 15.16 -22.62 11.12
N LEU A 10 14.05 -22.18 10.53
CA LEU A 10 13.30 -22.95 9.53
C LEU A 10 13.83 -22.70 8.12
N HIS A 11 14.16 -21.47 7.81
CA HIS A 11 14.58 -21.07 6.48
C HIS A 11 15.35 -19.76 6.53
N THR A 12 16.33 -19.61 5.63
CA THR A 12 17.10 -18.38 5.43
C THR A 12 16.89 -17.91 4.01
N ILE A 13 16.56 -16.62 3.87
CA ILE A 13 16.43 -15.97 2.57
C ILE A 13 17.65 -15.08 2.40
N GLU A 14 18.44 -15.35 1.39
CA GLU A 14 19.52 -14.47 1.00
C GLU A 14 18.92 -13.23 0.33
N THR A 15 19.14 -12.09 0.92
CA THR A 15 18.74 -10.79 0.37
C THR A 15 19.99 -9.98 0.09
N GLY A 16 19.95 -9.07 -0.85
CA GLY A 16 20.98 -8.05 -0.96
C GLY A 16 21.04 -7.18 0.31
N MET A 17 21.96 -6.22 0.35
CA MET A 17 22.20 -5.37 1.51
C MET A 17 20.96 -4.54 1.88
N ASN A 18 20.22 -4.95 2.91
CA ASN A 18 19.06 -4.26 3.44
C ASN A 18 19.40 -3.50 4.73
N THR A 19 20.12 -2.39 4.60
CA THR A 19 20.61 -1.59 5.73
C THR A 19 19.51 -1.01 6.61
N THR A 20 18.30 -0.86 6.07
CA THR A 20 17.15 -0.33 6.81
C THR A 20 16.30 -1.41 7.46
N GLY A 21 16.59 -2.68 7.21
CA GLY A 21 15.79 -3.80 7.70
C GLY A 21 14.35 -3.78 7.21
N LEU A 22 14.12 -3.26 5.99
CA LEU A 22 12.77 -3.08 5.45
C LEU A 22 12.15 -4.44 5.10
N CYS A 23 11.31 -4.93 6.01
CA CYS A 23 10.58 -6.16 5.90
C CYS A 23 9.25 -6.03 6.65
N VAL A 24 8.17 -6.58 6.10
CA VAL A 24 6.86 -6.61 6.75
C VAL A 24 6.22 -7.99 6.56
N LEU A 25 5.50 -8.42 7.59
CA LEU A 25 4.71 -9.66 7.60
C LEU A 25 3.22 -9.33 7.49
N ALA A 26 2.47 -10.15 6.78
CA ALA A 26 1.03 -10.09 6.79
C ALA A 26 0.50 -10.55 8.16
N PRO A 27 -0.33 -9.74 8.86
CA PRO A 27 -0.66 -10.00 10.27
C PRO A 27 -1.51 -11.25 10.49
N ALA A 28 -2.43 -11.52 9.58
CA ALA A 28 -3.38 -12.63 9.70
C ALA A 28 -3.86 -13.04 8.31
N SER A 29 -3.11 -13.88 7.64
CA SER A 29 -3.59 -14.54 6.43
C SER A 29 -3.35 -16.03 6.56
N ASP A 30 -4.29 -16.82 6.09
CA ASP A 30 -4.13 -18.27 5.99
C ASP A 30 -2.88 -18.62 5.17
N GLU A 31 -2.43 -17.68 4.35
CA GLU A 31 -1.30 -17.79 3.45
C GLU A 31 -0.10 -16.93 3.85
N CYS A 32 0.15 -16.65 5.05
CA CYS A 32 1.28 -15.93 5.64
C CYS A 32 2.32 -15.34 4.66
N TYR A 33 2.08 -14.14 4.16
CA TYR A 33 3.00 -13.46 3.25
C TYR A 33 3.98 -12.55 3.99
N MET A 34 5.19 -12.47 3.43
CA MET A 34 6.21 -11.51 3.80
C MET A 34 6.54 -10.64 2.58
N ALA A 35 6.82 -9.36 2.79
CA ALA A 35 7.32 -8.48 1.74
C ALA A 35 8.59 -7.77 2.21
N TYR A 36 9.59 -7.69 1.33
CA TYR A 36 10.85 -7.01 1.59
C TYR A 36 11.38 -6.31 0.33
N ALA A 37 12.26 -5.33 0.50
CA ALA A 37 12.88 -4.64 -0.62
C ALA A 37 13.94 -5.53 -1.30
N ALA A 38 13.86 -5.67 -2.62
CA ALA A 38 14.82 -6.43 -3.41
C ALA A 38 15.98 -5.52 -3.85
N HIS A 39 17.19 -5.82 -3.38
CA HIS A 39 18.37 -5.05 -3.76
C HIS A 39 18.99 -5.48 -5.10
N GLU A 40 18.87 -6.75 -5.47
CA GLU A 40 19.48 -7.27 -6.69
C GLU A 40 18.82 -6.78 -7.98
N ALA A 41 17.50 -6.50 -7.94
CA ALA A 41 16.75 -6.00 -9.09
C ALA A 41 16.70 -4.47 -9.17
N GLY A 42 17.55 -3.77 -8.41
CA GLY A 42 17.44 -2.33 -8.17
C GLY A 42 16.52 -2.05 -6.98
N ASP A 43 16.91 -1.11 -6.14
CA ASP A 43 16.26 -0.75 -4.87
C ASP A 43 14.77 -0.34 -4.97
N SER A 44 14.20 -0.41 -6.16
CA SER A 44 12.82 0.01 -6.47
C SER A 44 11.80 -1.13 -6.47
N HIS A 45 12.25 -2.38 -6.33
CA HIS A 45 11.42 -3.57 -6.37
C HIS A 45 11.10 -4.09 -4.97
N VAL A 46 9.96 -4.77 -4.85
CA VAL A 46 9.52 -5.45 -3.63
C VAL A 46 9.28 -6.92 -3.96
N VAL A 47 9.90 -7.81 -3.19
CA VAL A 47 9.64 -9.24 -3.26
C VAL A 47 8.51 -9.59 -2.31
N VAL A 48 7.54 -10.33 -2.81
CA VAL A 48 6.51 -11.00 -2.02
C VAL A 48 6.86 -12.48 -1.90
N TYR A 49 6.91 -12.97 -0.68
CA TYR A 49 7.34 -14.31 -0.32
C TYR A 49 6.24 -15.01 0.49
N ASN A 50 5.95 -16.26 0.16
CA ASN A 50 5.00 -17.07 0.92
C ASN A 50 5.77 -17.91 1.94
N LEU A 51 5.44 -17.74 3.22
CA LEU A 51 6.13 -18.41 4.32
C LEU A 51 5.66 -19.84 4.58
N HIS A 52 4.52 -20.25 4.02
CA HIS A 52 4.09 -21.63 4.09
C HIS A 52 4.80 -22.50 3.07
N THR A 53 4.88 -22.02 1.84
CA THR A 53 5.53 -22.75 0.74
C THR A 53 7.04 -22.50 0.70
N LEU A 54 7.54 -21.54 1.47
CA LEU A 54 8.94 -21.10 1.47
C LEU A 54 9.43 -20.73 0.07
N ALA A 55 8.59 -20.05 -0.69
CA ALA A 55 8.87 -19.68 -2.07
C ALA A 55 8.56 -18.21 -2.36
N MET A 56 9.34 -17.64 -3.27
CA MET A 56 9.06 -16.33 -3.83
C MET A 56 7.82 -16.42 -4.73
N VAL A 57 6.84 -15.52 -4.47
CA VAL A 57 5.58 -15.49 -5.20
C VAL A 57 5.63 -14.48 -6.33
N HIS A 58 6.14 -13.29 -6.05
CA HIS A 58 6.14 -12.20 -7.02
C HIS A 58 7.22 -11.15 -6.72
N VAL A 59 7.75 -10.53 -7.78
CA VAL A 59 8.62 -9.36 -7.69
C VAL A 59 7.88 -8.17 -8.29
N ILE A 60 7.58 -7.17 -7.47
CA ILE A 60 6.79 -6.01 -7.85
C ILE A 60 7.72 -4.84 -8.17
N PRO A 61 7.70 -4.27 -9.38
CA PRO A 61 8.39 -3.01 -9.69
C PRO A 61 7.63 -1.85 -9.05
N ALA A 62 7.81 -1.66 -7.74
CA ALA A 62 6.96 -0.81 -6.93
C ALA A 62 7.15 0.69 -7.23
N HIS A 63 8.39 1.15 -7.40
CA HIS A 63 8.72 2.57 -7.58
C HIS A 63 9.86 2.76 -8.59
N ARG A 64 10.16 4.02 -8.92
CA ARG A 64 11.33 4.41 -9.73
C ARG A 64 12.56 4.70 -8.88
N SER A 65 12.39 4.90 -7.58
CA SER A 65 13.44 5.14 -6.59
C SER A 65 13.30 4.12 -5.47
N ARG A 66 14.33 4.03 -4.63
CA ARG A 66 14.41 3.07 -3.53
C ARG A 66 13.14 3.03 -2.70
N VAL A 67 12.66 1.83 -2.40
CA VAL A 67 11.53 1.61 -1.48
C VAL A 67 11.98 1.89 -0.06
N ALA A 68 11.18 2.68 0.67
CA ALA A 68 11.52 3.12 2.03
C ALA A 68 10.49 2.71 3.08
N CYS A 69 9.27 2.37 2.68
CA CYS A 69 8.24 1.95 3.62
C CYS A 69 7.30 0.93 2.98
N LEU A 70 6.92 -0.07 3.77
CA LEU A 70 5.99 -1.15 3.40
C LEU A 70 4.96 -1.33 4.51
N ALA A 71 3.73 -1.70 4.15
CA ALA A 71 2.70 -2.09 5.11
C ALA A 71 1.67 -3.02 4.47
N PHE A 72 1.30 -4.11 5.15
CA PHE A 72 0.16 -4.94 4.78
C PHE A 72 -1.12 -4.44 5.46
N ASN A 73 -2.26 -4.67 4.80
CA ASN A 73 -3.55 -4.60 5.48
C ASN A 73 -3.72 -5.83 6.40
N ALA A 74 -4.73 -5.79 7.28
CA ALA A 74 -4.98 -6.87 8.25
C ALA A 74 -5.23 -8.23 7.59
N ALA A 75 -5.87 -8.25 6.42
CA ALA A 75 -6.14 -9.48 5.67
C ALA A 75 -4.94 -10.01 4.86
N GLY A 76 -3.81 -9.30 4.79
CA GLY A 76 -2.65 -9.71 3.99
C GLY A 76 -2.83 -9.64 2.47
N THR A 77 -3.95 -9.09 1.99
CA THR A 77 -4.33 -9.08 0.58
C THR A 77 -3.90 -7.82 -0.17
N VAL A 78 -3.53 -6.77 0.55
CA VAL A 78 -3.09 -5.49 0.01
C VAL A 78 -1.77 -5.07 0.65
N LEU A 79 -0.80 -4.74 -0.19
CA LEU A 79 0.49 -4.20 0.20
C LEU A 79 0.58 -2.72 -0.19
N ALA A 80 0.77 -1.84 0.78
CA ALA A 80 1.11 -0.45 0.58
C ALA A 80 2.63 -0.28 0.50
N THR A 81 3.09 0.49 -0.47
CA THR A 81 4.51 0.77 -0.69
C THR A 81 4.76 2.26 -0.86
N ALA A 82 5.89 2.74 -0.35
CA ALA A 82 6.35 4.10 -0.58
C ALA A 82 7.85 4.13 -0.80
N SER A 83 8.31 5.04 -1.66
CA SER A 83 9.73 5.24 -1.92
C SER A 83 10.33 6.32 -1.01
N GLU A 84 11.64 6.48 -1.06
CA GLU A 84 12.38 7.54 -0.34
C GLU A 84 11.86 8.95 -0.64
N LYS A 85 11.38 9.19 -1.87
CA LYS A 85 10.74 10.47 -2.21
C LYS A 85 9.46 10.71 -1.43
N GLY A 86 8.72 9.67 -1.08
CA GLY A 86 7.51 9.74 -0.26
C GLY A 86 6.38 10.60 -0.82
N THR A 87 6.42 11.00 -2.08
CA THR A 87 5.37 11.81 -2.72
C THR A 87 4.15 10.99 -3.11
N VAL A 88 4.39 9.72 -3.42
CA VAL A 88 3.37 8.79 -3.92
C VAL A 88 3.41 7.50 -3.12
N ILE A 89 2.23 7.00 -2.79
CA ILE A 89 2.02 5.70 -2.15
C ILE A 89 1.26 4.82 -3.13
N ARG A 90 1.68 3.57 -3.28
CA ARG A 90 1.04 2.61 -4.17
C ARG A 90 0.52 1.42 -3.40
N LEU A 91 -0.67 0.97 -3.79
CA LEU A 91 -1.30 -0.24 -3.27
C LEU A 91 -1.23 -1.33 -4.31
N PHE A 92 -0.76 -2.49 -3.90
CA PHE A 92 -0.66 -3.68 -4.74
C PHE A 92 -1.49 -4.82 -4.15
N SER A 93 -2.09 -5.60 -5.04
CA SER A 93 -2.75 -6.86 -4.66
C SER A 93 -1.71 -7.93 -4.36
N VAL A 94 -1.95 -8.69 -3.29
CA VAL A 94 -1.14 -9.86 -2.95
C VAL A 94 -2.05 -11.09 -3.04
N PRO A 95 -1.61 -12.16 -3.69
CA PRO A 95 -0.26 -12.44 -4.22
C PRO A 95 0.02 -11.92 -5.64
N SER A 96 -0.97 -11.38 -6.35
CA SER A 96 -0.88 -11.11 -7.81
C SER A 96 0.10 -10.01 -8.23
N GLY A 97 0.58 -9.17 -7.32
CA GLY A 97 1.47 -8.05 -7.60
C GLY A 97 0.85 -6.93 -8.47
N ARG A 98 -0.47 -6.98 -8.74
CA ARG A 98 -1.16 -5.99 -9.57
C ARG A 98 -1.31 -4.67 -8.83
N LEU A 99 -0.97 -3.55 -9.49
CA LEU A 99 -1.25 -2.21 -8.98
C LEU A 99 -2.76 -2.00 -8.86
N LEU A 100 -3.22 -1.75 -7.63
CA LEU A 100 -4.63 -1.50 -7.33
C LEU A 100 -4.95 -0.02 -7.33
N HIS A 101 -4.14 0.78 -6.64
CA HIS A 101 -4.41 2.20 -6.48
C HIS A 101 -3.13 2.99 -6.21
N GLN A 102 -3.21 4.31 -6.42
CA GLN A 102 -2.12 5.23 -6.17
C GLN A 102 -2.64 6.47 -5.43
N PHE A 103 -1.97 6.80 -4.32
CA PHE A 103 -2.24 8.02 -3.55
C PHE A 103 -1.13 9.03 -3.74
N ARG A 104 -1.48 10.30 -3.76
CA ARG A 104 -0.53 11.41 -3.73
C ARG A 104 -0.50 12.01 -2.33
N ARG A 105 0.60 11.80 -1.59
CA ARG A 105 0.80 12.39 -0.27
C ARG A 105 1.08 13.90 -0.37
N GLY A 106 1.91 14.29 -1.32
CA GLY A 106 2.28 15.70 -1.47
C GLY A 106 3.10 15.96 -2.72
N THR A 107 3.42 17.21 -2.94
CA THR A 107 4.26 17.65 -4.07
C THR A 107 5.74 17.60 -3.73
N TYR A 108 6.09 17.93 -2.48
CA TYR A 108 7.46 17.95 -2.00
C TYR A 108 7.88 16.57 -1.47
N PRO A 109 9.14 16.17 -1.67
CA PRO A 109 9.67 14.96 -1.05
C PRO A 109 9.54 15.02 0.48
N ALA A 110 9.22 13.89 1.09
CA ALA A 110 9.23 13.73 2.54
C ALA A 110 9.44 12.26 2.88
N ARG A 111 10.30 12.00 3.85
CA ARG A 111 10.58 10.66 4.33
C ARG A 111 9.38 10.11 5.08
N ILE A 112 8.83 9.01 4.59
CA ILE A 112 7.73 8.32 5.29
C ILE A 112 8.32 7.50 6.43
N PHE A 113 7.81 7.73 7.64
CA PHE A 113 8.22 6.99 8.82
C PHE A 113 7.42 5.70 8.99
N ARG A 114 6.12 5.77 8.76
CA ARG A 114 5.24 4.62 8.89
C ARG A 114 3.98 4.76 8.03
N MET A 115 3.53 3.62 7.58
CA MET A 115 2.19 3.42 7.01
C MET A 115 1.46 2.37 7.85
N SER A 116 0.17 2.55 8.10
CA SER A 116 -0.66 1.58 8.80
C SER A 116 -2.10 1.60 8.28
N PHE A 117 -2.66 0.43 8.07
CA PHE A 117 -4.08 0.28 7.77
C PHE A 117 -4.88 0.20 9.07
N ASN A 118 -6.14 0.64 9.04
CA ASN A 118 -7.09 0.25 10.07
C ASN A 118 -7.46 -1.25 9.90
N VAL A 119 -8.08 -1.83 10.91
CA VAL A 119 -8.45 -3.27 10.93
C VAL A 119 -9.30 -3.65 9.72
N ALA A 120 -10.25 -2.80 9.33
CA ALA A 120 -11.11 -3.03 8.17
C ALA A 120 -10.41 -2.86 6.81
N GLY A 121 -9.16 -2.38 6.76
CA GLY A 121 -8.44 -2.11 5.52
C GLY A 121 -9.00 -0.97 4.68
N THR A 122 -9.89 -0.15 5.24
CA THR A 122 -10.60 0.94 4.52
C THR A 122 -9.90 2.30 4.62
N ILE A 123 -8.98 2.45 5.56
CA ILE A 123 -8.21 3.67 5.78
C ILE A 123 -6.72 3.31 5.87
N LEU A 124 -5.90 4.08 5.16
CA LEU A 124 -4.44 4.06 5.28
C LEU A 124 -3.99 5.36 5.94
N CYS A 125 -3.31 5.23 7.08
CA CYS A 125 -2.68 6.31 7.81
C CYS A 125 -1.20 6.38 7.46
N VAL A 126 -0.67 7.57 7.20
CA VAL A 126 0.71 7.81 6.77
C VAL A 126 1.33 8.91 7.59
N THR A 127 2.46 8.62 8.22
CA THR A 127 3.29 9.59 8.94
C THR A 127 4.60 9.79 8.21
N SER A 128 5.07 11.02 8.17
CA SER A 128 6.33 11.40 7.50
C SER A 128 7.08 12.46 8.32
N ASP A 129 8.23 12.85 7.84
CA ASP A 129 9.03 13.95 8.42
C ASP A 129 8.39 15.33 8.22
N SER A 130 7.32 15.42 7.42
CA SER A 130 6.46 16.59 7.45
C SER A 130 5.65 16.64 8.75
N ASP A 131 5.20 17.82 9.12
CA ASP A 131 4.39 18.05 10.33
C ASP A 131 2.93 17.57 10.20
N THR A 132 2.62 16.76 9.19
CA THR A 132 1.26 16.29 8.89
C THR A 132 1.17 14.78 8.86
N VAL A 133 0.11 14.27 9.46
CA VAL A 133 -0.37 12.89 9.31
C VAL A 133 -1.45 12.87 8.25
N HIS A 134 -1.33 12.04 7.25
CA HIS A 134 -2.28 11.94 6.15
C HIS A 134 -3.14 10.69 6.29
N LEU A 135 -4.44 10.83 6.05
CA LEU A 135 -5.42 9.74 6.02
C LEU A 135 -5.98 9.57 4.62
N PHE A 136 -5.82 8.37 4.06
CA PHE A 136 -6.30 8.02 2.74
C PHE A 136 -7.42 7.00 2.84
N ARG A 137 -8.50 7.25 2.10
CA ARG A 137 -9.57 6.26 1.98
C ARG A 137 -9.19 5.21 0.95
N VAL A 138 -9.05 3.98 1.39
CA VAL A 138 -8.77 2.84 0.53
C VAL A 138 -10.06 2.47 -0.20
N PRO A 139 -10.06 2.42 -1.54
CA PRO A 139 -11.26 2.07 -2.29
C PRO A 139 -11.74 0.66 -1.95
N ALA A 140 -13.05 0.47 -1.80
CA ALA A 140 -13.65 -0.81 -1.39
C ALA A 140 -13.33 -1.98 -2.35
N TRP A 141 -13.05 -1.70 -3.62
CA TRP A 141 -12.66 -2.72 -4.60
C TRP A 141 -11.20 -3.21 -4.47
N THR A 142 -10.39 -2.61 -3.61
CA THR A 142 -9.04 -3.10 -3.29
C THR A 142 -9.07 -4.23 -2.28
N THR A 143 -10.14 -4.36 -1.51
CA THR A 143 -10.39 -5.53 -0.66
C THR A 143 -11.13 -6.59 -1.47
N PRO A 144 -10.85 -7.89 -1.30
CA PRO A 144 -11.62 -8.95 -1.94
C PRO A 144 -13.06 -8.87 -1.42
N CYS A 145 -13.92 -8.20 -2.17
CA CYS A 145 -15.35 -8.16 -1.92
C CYS A 145 -16.04 -9.07 -2.91
N ASP A 146 -17.12 -9.70 -2.43
CA ASP A 146 -18.06 -10.50 -3.21
C ASP A 146 -18.24 -9.94 -4.63
N PRO A 147 -18.11 -10.77 -5.69
CA PRO A 147 -18.23 -10.33 -7.08
C PRO A 147 -19.53 -9.56 -7.37
N ASN A 148 -20.60 -9.82 -6.59
CA ASN A 148 -21.88 -9.13 -6.72
C ASN A 148 -21.85 -7.67 -6.22
N GLN A 149 -21.00 -7.32 -5.26
CA GLN A 149 -20.88 -5.95 -4.77
C GLN A 149 -20.02 -5.08 -5.71
N ALA A 150 -19.06 -5.66 -6.40
CA ALA A 150 -18.23 -4.96 -7.39
C ALA A 150 -19.08 -4.46 -8.59
N LEU A 151 -20.07 -5.26 -9.04
CA LEU A 151 -20.98 -4.89 -10.11
C LEU A 151 -21.96 -3.77 -9.72
N ALA A 152 -22.43 -3.77 -8.47
CA ALA A 152 -23.35 -2.73 -7.96
C ALA A 152 -22.64 -1.37 -7.81
N GLN A 153 -21.37 -1.35 -7.40
CA GLN A 153 -20.58 -0.12 -7.30
C GLN A 153 -20.21 0.45 -8.67
N LYS A 154 -19.92 -0.42 -9.66
CA LYS A 154 -19.65 0.02 -11.03
C LYS A 154 -20.86 0.75 -11.67
N LYS A 155 -22.09 0.27 -11.39
CA LYS A 155 -23.34 0.93 -11.83
C LYS A 155 -23.58 2.28 -11.13
N ARG A 156 -23.26 2.42 -9.85
CA ARG A 156 -23.41 3.67 -9.10
C ARG A 156 -22.41 4.76 -9.52
N ARG A 157 -21.19 4.39 -9.93
CA ARG A 157 -20.18 5.33 -10.45
C ARG A 157 -20.55 5.85 -11.83
N ALA A 158 -21.06 5.00 -12.73
CA ALA A 158 -21.49 5.41 -14.07
C ALA A 158 -22.59 6.50 -14.02
N TRP A 159 -23.48 6.45 -13.03
CA TRP A 159 -24.53 7.47 -12.85
C TRP A 159 -24.02 8.83 -12.38
N ARG A 160 -22.93 8.88 -11.62
CA ARG A 160 -22.37 10.15 -11.09
C ARG A 160 -21.44 10.88 -12.04
N SER A 161 -20.91 10.23 -13.07
CA SER A 161 -19.97 10.84 -14.01
C SER A 161 -20.63 11.51 -15.21
N THR A 162 -21.98 11.47 -15.31
CA THR A 162 -22.71 11.98 -16.49
C THR A 162 -23.02 13.48 -16.41
N SER A 163 -22.61 14.19 -15.38
CA SER A 163 -22.88 15.62 -15.26
C SER A 163 -21.65 16.44 -14.92
N MET A 164 -20.73 16.58 -15.80
CA MET A 164 -19.75 17.66 -15.95
C MET A 164 -18.42 17.13 -16.53
N VAL A 165 -18.34 16.86 -17.79
CA VAL A 165 -17.17 17.13 -18.64
C VAL A 165 -17.58 16.86 -20.10
N GLN A 166 -18.35 17.74 -20.68
CA GLN A 166 -18.35 17.93 -22.12
C GLN A 166 -17.47 19.14 -22.39
N THR A 167 -16.21 18.93 -22.60
CA THR A 167 -15.39 19.69 -23.56
C THR A 167 -13.91 19.29 -23.37
N LEU A 168 -13.27 18.87 -24.45
CA LEU A 168 -11.85 18.57 -24.62
C LEU A 168 -11.39 17.17 -24.18
N GLY A 169 -11.39 16.22 -25.11
CA GLY A 169 -10.66 14.97 -24.91
C GLY A 169 -11.08 13.79 -25.76
N THR A 170 -11.30 14.01 -27.04
CA THR A 170 -11.56 12.94 -28.00
C THR A 170 -10.27 12.21 -28.35
N TYR A 171 -9.73 11.30 -27.51
CA TYR A 171 -8.77 10.31 -28.03
C TYR A 171 -8.11 9.41 -26.97
N LEU A 172 -8.62 9.38 -25.73
CA LEU A 172 -8.10 8.39 -24.76
C LEU A 172 -9.27 7.65 -24.11
N PRO A 173 -9.27 6.30 -24.07
CA PRO A 173 -10.31 5.56 -23.37
C PRO A 173 -10.29 5.90 -21.88
N SER A 174 -11.45 6.19 -21.31
CA SER A 174 -11.67 6.61 -19.91
C SER A 174 -11.06 5.68 -18.86
N SER A 175 -10.82 4.42 -19.21
CA SER A 175 -10.14 3.44 -18.36
C SER A 175 -8.66 3.71 -18.11
N VAL A 176 -8.01 4.51 -18.98
CA VAL A 176 -6.58 4.83 -18.87
C VAL A 176 -6.36 6.10 -18.06
N THR A 177 -7.26 7.08 -18.15
CA THR A 177 -7.15 8.35 -17.42
C THR A 177 -7.46 8.20 -15.93
N GLU A 178 -8.41 7.35 -15.55
CA GLU A 178 -8.72 7.09 -14.13
C GLU A 178 -7.59 6.37 -13.37
N MET A 179 -6.72 5.67 -14.07
CA MET A 179 -5.58 4.96 -13.47
C MET A 179 -4.36 5.89 -13.24
N TRP A 180 -4.36 7.11 -13.77
CA TRP A 180 -3.19 7.99 -13.78
C TRP A 180 -3.25 9.18 -12.83
N GLU A 181 -4.43 9.54 -12.32
CA GLU A 181 -4.54 10.61 -11.32
C GLU A 181 -4.49 10.03 -9.90
N PRO A 182 -3.37 10.21 -9.17
CA PRO A 182 -3.27 9.73 -7.80
C PRO A 182 -4.23 10.50 -6.90
N THR A 183 -5.08 9.77 -6.18
CA THR A 183 -6.05 10.34 -5.24
C THR A 183 -5.32 10.99 -4.06
N ARG A 184 -5.80 12.15 -3.62
CA ARG A 184 -5.29 12.85 -2.43
C ARG A 184 -5.90 12.28 -1.15
N ASP A 185 -5.29 12.66 -0.03
CA ASP A 185 -5.83 12.41 1.31
C ASP A 185 -7.24 13.01 1.46
N PHE A 186 -8.08 12.35 2.21
CA PHE A 186 -9.41 12.89 2.54
C PHE A 186 -9.41 13.66 3.87
N ALA A 187 -8.41 13.43 4.71
CA ALA A 187 -8.19 14.12 5.97
C ALA A 187 -6.71 14.17 6.31
N TRP A 188 -6.33 15.18 7.06
CA TRP A 188 -4.98 15.33 7.59
C TRP A 188 -5.03 15.92 9.00
N LEU A 189 -4.02 15.58 9.79
CA LEU A 189 -3.82 16.12 11.12
C LEU A 189 -2.45 16.79 11.19
N LYS A 190 -2.41 18.04 11.65
CA LYS A 190 -1.15 18.76 11.87
C LYS A 190 -0.58 18.38 13.24
N LEU A 191 0.69 18.00 13.27
CA LEU A 191 1.40 17.71 14.51
C LEU A 191 1.73 19.01 15.25
N PRO A 192 1.75 19.00 16.60
CA PRO A 192 1.97 20.20 17.41
C PRO A 192 3.38 20.78 17.25
N ARG A 193 4.33 20.00 16.82
CA ARG A 193 5.72 20.44 16.56
C ARG A 193 6.24 19.82 15.26
N PRO A 194 6.92 20.60 14.40
CA PRO A 194 7.59 20.08 13.21
C PRO A 194 8.76 19.17 13.60
N GLY A 195 9.08 18.20 12.75
CA GLY A 195 10.24 17.31 12.92
C GLY A 195 10.06 16.20 13.97
N LEU A 196 8.89 16.05 14.59
CA LEU A 196 8.61 14.93 15.48
C LEU A 196 8.49 13.63 14.67
N ARG A 197 9.21 12.60 15.11
CA ARG A 197 9.00 11.24 14.62
C ARG A 197 7.69 10.70 15.18
N ALA A 198 6.60 10.90 14.45
CA ALA A 198 5.29 10.43 14.88
C ALA A 198 5.00 9.04 14.31
N LEU A 199 4.43 8.18 15.15
CA LEU A 199 3.81 6.93 14.76
C LEU A 199 2.31 7.09 14.97
N ALA A 200 1.53 6.90 13.93
CA ALA A 200 0.08 6.95 14.01
C ALA A 200 -0.53 5.61 13.58
N ALA A 201 -1.56 5.20 14.28
CA ALA A 201 -2.37 4.03 13.95
C ALA A 201 -3.85 4.39 14.11
N VAL A 202 -4.68 3.84 13.23
CA VAL A 202 -6.14 3.97 13.33
C VAL A 202 -6.66 2.72 14.00
N SER A 203 -7.07 2.83 15.27
CA SER A 203 -7.50 1.67 16.06
C SER A 203 -8.98 1.32 15.86
N TYR A 204 -9.85 2.30 15.65
CA TYR A 204 -11.29 2.08 15.46
C TYR A 204 -11.89 3.19 14.61
N THR A 205 -12.80 2.84 13.71
CA THR A 205 -13.63 3.80 12.99
C THR A 205 -15.09 3.45 13.23
N HIS A 206 -15.72 4.15 14.16
CA HIS A 206 -17.18 4.28 14.13
C HIS A 206 -17.51 5.34 13.08
N LEU A 207 -18.07 4.93 11.99
CA LEU A 207 -18.83 5.77 11.07
C LEU A 207 -20.26 5.27 11.02
#